data_c5bccfe5a8cd84e9752eefdc62bd6c67
#
_entry.id   c5bccfe5a8cd84e9752eefdc62bd6c67
#
_cell.length_a   1.000
_cell.length_b   1.000
_cell.length_c   1.000
_cell.angle_alpha   90.00
_cell.angle_beta   90.00
_cell.angle_gamma   90.00
#
_symmetry.space_group_name_H-M   'P 1'
#
loop_
_entity.id
_entity.type
_entity.pdbx_description
1 polymer ?
#
loop_
_entity_poly.entity_id
_entity_poly.type
_entity_poly.pdbx_seq_one_letter_code
_entity_poly.pdbx_strand_id
1 'polypeptide(L)'
;LSPKWDKATEAAVRDILIEMYNEEQNQNTGFQFQLKADLLKLLVYLLRNVPQKKEMHTTHEKIQSKDILEKLDQVFRYVEKNYTKKITLEEVAASIGYSQFYFTKFFKRNTGKTFITFLNDYRIDKAKWLLINSPDTVSDIISQIGIESDKTFYRLFKHSMGMSPLKYREKMSIEV
;
A
#
# COMPACT_ATOMS: atom_id res chain seq x y z
N LEU A 1 11.32 17.19 -17.06
CA LEU A 1 10.50 18.42 -17.11
C LEU A 1 9.13 18.07 -16.57
N SER A 2 8.76 18.61 -15.38
CA SER A 2 7.42 18.45 -14.83
C SER A 2 6.39 19.02 -15.81
N PRO A 3 5.25 18.37 -16.05
CA PRO A 3 4.19 18.95 -16.84
C PRO A 3 3.75 20.26 -16.14
N LYS A 4 3.82 21.36 -16.84
CA LYS A 4 3.28 22.63 -16.32
C LYS A 4 1.76 22.54 -16.39
N TRP A 5 1.13 22.48 -15.25
CA TRP A 5 -0.33 22.58 -15.14
C TRP A 5 -0.75 24.01 -15.50
N ASP A 6 -1.92 24.16 -16.12
CA ASP A 6 -2.51 25.50 -16.22
C ASP A 6 -3.00 25.97 -14.83
N LYS A 7 -3.18 27.28 -14.70
CA LYS A 7 -3.59 27.89 -13.43
C LYS A 7 -4.92 27.37 -12.89
N ALA A 8 -5.85 26.98 -13.77
CA ALA A 8 -7.13 26.46 -13.37
C ALA A 8 -7.02 25.04 -12.80
N THR A 9 -6.22 24.19 -13.43
CA THR A 9 -5.91 22.83 -12.92
C THR A 9 -5.16 22.91 -11.60
N GLU A 10 -4.20 23.81 -11.46
CA GLU A 10 -3.46 24.00 -10.20
C GLU A 10 -4.38 24.45 -9.06
N ALA A 11 -5.29 25.39 -9.33
CA ALA A 11 -6.25 25.87 -8.34
C ALA A 11 -7.20 24.73 -7.90
N ALA A 12 -7.80 24.02 -8.83
CA ALA A 12 -8.74 22.94 -8.53
C ALA A 12 -8.09 21.78 -7.75
N VAL A 13 -6.85 21.41 -8.07
CA VAL A 13 -6.11 20.38 -7.31
C VAL A 13 -5.82 20.89 -5.90
N ARG A 14 -5.42 22.14 -5.76
CA ARG A 14 -5.18 22.76 -4.44
C ARG A 14 -6.43 22.75 -3.57
N ASP A 15 -7.56 23.14 -4.14
CA ASP A 15 -8.84 23.18 -3.41
C ASP A 15 -9.23 21.78 -2.89
N ILE A 16 -9.11 20.74 -3.71
CA ILE A 16 -9.39 19.35 -3.28
C ILE A 16 -8.42 18.92 -2.16
N LEU A 17 -7.13 19.28 -2.26
CA LEU A 17 -6.16 18.93 -1.22
C LEU A 17 -6.43 19.67 0.09
N ILE A 18 -6.91 20.92 0.03
CA ILE A 18 -7.34 21.68 1.21
C ILE A 18 -8.58 21.05 1.85
N GLU A 19 -9.58 20.63 1.04
CA GLU A 19 -10.76 19.89 1.53
C GLU A 19 -10.32 18.62 2.28
N MET A 20 -9.45 17.81 1.69
CA MET A 20 -8.92 16.59 2.32
C MET A 20 -8.16 16.87 3.63
N TYR A 21 -7.32 17.92 3.63
CA TYR A 21 -6.58 18.32 4.83
C TYR A 21 -7.50 18.74 5.97
N ASN A 22 -8.52 19.56 5.67
CA ASN A 22 -9.49 20.00 6.66
C ASN A 22 -10.31 18.83 7.22
N GLU A 23 -10.69 17.88 6.37
CA GLU A 23 -11.43 16.68 6.78
C GLU A 23 -10.58 15.79 7.71
N GLU A 24 -9.28 15.64 7.42
CA GLU A 24 -8.35 14.91 8.28
C GLU A 24 -8.16 15.60 9.64
N GLN A 25 -8.12 16.93 9.68
CA GLN A 25 -7.96 17.69 10.95
C GLN A 25 -9.22 17.63 11.81
N ASN A 26 -10.40 17.70 11.19
CA ASN A 26 -11.67 17.76 11.91
C ASN A 26 -12.15 16.37 12.38
N GLN A 27 -11.77 15.30 11.70
CA GLN A 27 -12.12 13.92 12.00
C GLN A 27 -13.60 13.68 12.31
N ASN A 28 -14.50 14.36 11.58
CA ASN A 28 -15.92 14.18 11.73
C ASN A 28 -16.37 12.73 11.46
N THR A 29 -17.52 12.34 11.96
CA THR A 29 -18.06 10.99 11.70
C THR A 29 -18.07 10.69 10.20
N GLY A 30 -17.38 9.63 9.79
CA GLY A 30 -17.28 9.24 8.39
C GLY A 30 -16.11 9.88 7.61
N PHE A 31 -15.23 10.66 8.24
CA PHE A 31 -14.11 11.35 7.57
C PHE A 31 -13.26 10.43 6.69
N GLN A 32 -13.06 9.18 7.08
CA GLN A 32 -12.30 8.21 6.28
C GLN A 32 -12.98 7.89 4.94
N PHE A 33 -14.30 7.89 4.89
CA PHE A 33 -15.05 7.71 3.64
C PHE A 33 -15.00 8.98 2.80
N GLN A 34 -15.07 10.16 3.45
CA GLN A 34 -14.93 11.44 2.76
C GLN A 34 -13.53 11.57 2.13
N LEU A 35 -12.46 11.27 2.85
CA LEU A 35 -11.10 11.25 2.30
C LEU A 35 -10.96 10.32 1.08
N LYS A 36 -11.57 9.14 1.12
CA LYS A 36 -11.57 8.23 -0.04
C LYS A 36 -12.33 8.80 -1.23
N ALA A 37 -13.46 9.46 -0.98
CA ALA A 37 -14.25 10.11 -2.02
C ALA A 37 -13.48 11.27 -2.66
N ASP A 38 -12.81 12.10 -1.86
CA ASP A 38 -12.01 13.22 -2.34
C ASP A 38 -10.76 12.76 -3.11
N LEU A 39 -10.14 11.66 -2.67
CA LEU A 39 -9.07 11.02 -3.45
C LEU A 39 -9.55 10.55 -4.82
N LEU A 40 -10.71 9.93 -4.89
CA LEU A 40 -11.30 9.53 -6.18
C LEU A 40 -11.66 10.74 -7.04
N LYS A 41 -12.22 11.81 -6.44
CA LYS A 41 -12.48 13.10 -7.11
C LYS A 41 -11.20 13.68 -7.71
N LEU A 42 -10.12 13.69 -6.93
CA LEU A 42 -8.80 14.14 -7.39
C LEU A 42 -8.28 13.30 -8.56
N LEU A 43 -8.34 11.97 -8.47
CA LEU A 43 -7.90 11.08 -9.53
C LEU A 43 -8.69 11.30 -10.83
N VAL A 44 -10.01 11.39 -10.75
CA VAL A 44 -10.87 11.66 -11.93
C VAL A 44 -10.56 13.03 -12.51
N TYR A 45 -10.35 14.04 -11.66
CA TYR A 45 -9.99 15.37 -12.12
C TYR A 45 -8.66 15.38 -12.89
N LEU A 46 -7.62 14.74 -12.31
CA LEU A 46 -6.31 14.61 -12.94
C LEU A 46 -6.37 13.84 -14.27
N LEU A 47 -7.12 12.75 -14.32
CA LEU A 47 -7.29 11.97 -15.57
C LEU A 47 -7.95 12.76 -16.70
N ARG A 48 -8.82 13.73 -16.36
CA ARG A 48 -9.57 14.52 -17.35
C ARG A 48 -8.84 15.79 -17.80
N ASN A 49 -8.11 16.43 -16.89
CA ASN A 49 -7.61 17.80 -17.10
C ASN A 49 -6.07 17.89 -17.21
N VAL A 50 -5.34 16.92 -16.69
CA VAL A 50 -3.90 16.89 -16.91
C VAL A 50 -3.65 16.39 -18.32
N PRO A 51 -2.98 17.19 -19.19
CA PRO A 51 -2.62 16.73 -20.51
C PRO A 51 -1.77 15.47 -20.34
N GLN A 52 -2.36 14.32 -20.62
CA GLN A 52 -1.55 13.16 -20.82
C GLN A 52 -0.65 13.51 -21.98
N LYS A 53 0.68 13.61 -21.75
CA LYS A 53 1.60 13.56 -22.86
C LYS A 53 1.06 12.44 -23.74
N LYS A 54 0.66 12.80 -24.96
CA LYS A 54 0.57 11.85 -26.06
C LYS A 54 2.02 11.44 -26.36
N GLU A 55 2.67 10.78 -25.42
CA GLU A 55 3.68 9.82 -25.79
C GLU A 55 2.88 8.88 -26.69
N MET A 56 3.26 8.83 -27.93
CA MET A 56 2.87 7.76 -28.83
C MET A 56 3.42 6.48 -28.16
N HIS A 57 2.69 6.05 -27.10
CA HIS A 57 2.89 4.70 -26.60
C HIS A 57 2.51 3.81 -27.75
N THR A 58 3.52 3.26 -28.39
CA THR A 58 3.34 2.24 -29.39
C THR A 58 2.43 1.18 -28.79
N THR A 59 1.64 0.51 -29.59
CA THR A 59 0.77 -0.59 -29.13
C THR A 59 1.53 -1.54 -28.21
N HIS A 60 2.84 -1.69 -28.43
CA HIS A 60 3.76 -2.49 -27.65
C HIS A 60 3.95 -1.99 -26.21
N GLU A 61 4.06 -0.68 -25.96
CA GLU A 61 4.22 -0.11 -24.60
C GLU A 61 2.96 -0.21 -23.77
N LYS A 62 1.78 -0.05 -24.40
CA LYS A 62 0.48 -0.27 -23.74
C LYS A 62 0.28 -1.72 -23.33
N ILE A 63 0.68 -2.66 -24.18
CA ILE A 63 0.64 -4.10 -23.89
C ILE A 63 1.59 -4.41 -22.74
N GLN A 64 2.81 -3.88 -22.76
CA GLN A 64 3.81 -4.07 -21.72
C GLN A 64 3.36 -3.51 -20.36
N SER A 65 2.75 -2.32 -20.35
CA SER A 65 2.21 -1.71 -19.12
C SER A 65 1.06 -2.53 -18.53
N LYS A 66 0.18 -3.07 -19.38
CA LYS A 66 -0.90 -3.94 -18.95
C LYS A 66 -0.37 -5.25 -18.36
N ASP A 67 0.59 -5.89 -19.02
CA ASP A 67 1.23 -7.12 -18.52
C ASP A 67 1.89 -6.89 -17.15
N ILE A 68 2.60 -5.77 -16.96
CA ILE A 68 3.19 -5.41 -15.66
C ILE A 68 2.12 -5.33 -14.57
N LEU A 69 1.00 -4.64 -14.84
CA LEU A 69 -0.09 -4.50 -13.86
C LEU A 69 -0.73 -5.85 -13.53
N GLU A 70 -0.97 -6.69 -14.53
CA GLU A 70 -1.52 -8.03 -14.35
C GLU A 70 -0.59 -8.91 -13.51
N LYS A 71 0.73 -8.86 -13.75
CA LYS A 71 1.73 -9.59 -12.98
C LYS A 71 1.82 -9.10 -11.54
N LEU A 72 1.78 -7.79 -11.31
CA LEU A 72 1.75 -7.24 -9.95
C LEU A 72 0.47 -7.63 -9.20
N ASP A 73 -0.69 -7.57 -9.85
CA ASP A 73 -1.95 -8.00 -9.26
C ASP A 73 -1.91 -9.49 -8.85
N GLN A 74 -1.34 -10.36 -9.69
CA GLN A 74 -1.13 -11.77 -9.35
C GLN A 74 -0.24 -11.92 -8.11
N VAL A 75 0.85 -11.16 -8.01
CA VAL A 75 1.73 -11.17 -6.81
C VAL A 75 0.97 -10.72 -5.57
N PHE A 76 0.18 -9.64 -5.66
CA PHE A 76 -0.57 -9.10 -4.51
C PHE A 76 -1.63 -10.11 -4.04
N ARG A 77 -2.37 -10.73 -4.95
CA ARG A 77 -3.33 -11.81 -4.60
C ARG A 77 -2.63 -13.03 -4.01
N TYR A 78 -1.43 -13.37 -4.51
CA TYR A 78 -0.66 -14.46 -3.94
C TYR A 78 -0.27 -14.17 -2.48
N VAL A 79 0.19 -12.94 -2.19
CA VAL A 79 0.51 -12.50 -0.84
C VAL A 79 -0.73 -12.49 0.05
N GLU A 80 -1.82 -11.91 -0.41
CA GLU A 80 -3.09 -11.86 0.33
C GLU A 80 -3.56 -13.25 0.77
N LYS A 81 -3.44 -14.23 -0.11
CA LYS A 81 -3.85 -15.62 0.16
C LYS A 81 -2.88 -16.39 1.08
N ASN A 82 -1.59 -16.03 1.07
CA ASN A 82 -0.54 -16.86 1.68
C ASN A 82 0.28 -16.15 2.77
N TYR A 83 0.02 -14.88 3.10
CA TYR A 83 0.87 -14.09 4.01
C TYR A 83 1.07 -14.71 5.40
N THR A 84 0.13 -15.54 5.86
CA THR A 84 0.19 -16.24 7.15
C THR A 84 1.21 -17.38 7.16
N LYS A 85 1.70 -17.79 5.99
CA LYS A 85 2.66 -18.88 5.82
C LYS A 85 4.02 -18.33 5.41
N LYS A 86 5.02 -19.20 5.43
CA LYS A 86 6.32 -18.89 4.83
C LYS A 86 6.14 -18.74 3.31
N ILE A 87 6.56 -17.62 2.77
CA ILE A 87 6.59 -17.35 1.33
C ILE A 87 8.05 -17.17 0.92
N THR A 88 8.50 -17.96 -0.05
CA THR A 88 9.83 -17.82 -0.65
C THR A 88 9.78 -16.95 -1.91
N LEU A 89 10.90 -16.33 -2.25
CA LEU A 89 11.04 -15.58 -3.50
C LEU A 89 10.85 -16.48 -4.73
N GLU A 90 11.23 -17.75 -4.62
CA GLU A 90 11.09 -18.73 -5.69
C GLU A 90 9.61 -19.04 -5.96
N GLU A 91 8.83 -19.31 -4.91
CA GLU A 91 7.39 -19.61 -5.04
C GLU A 91 6.61 -18.46 -5.66
N VAL A 92 6.83 -17.23 -5.18
CA VAL A 92 6.12 -16.07 -5.73
C VAL A 92 6.57 -15.74 -7.15
N ALA A 93 7.84 -15.91 -7.48
CA ALA A 93 8.33 -15.74 -8.85
C ALA A 93 7.71 -16.76 -9.80
N ALA A 94 7.66 -18.02 -9.40
CA ALA A 94 7.06 -19.11 -10.18
C ALA A 94 5.57 -18.85 -10.41
N SER A 95 4.84 -18.28 -9.43
CA SER A 95 3.40 -18.00 -9.56
C SER A 95 3.05 -17.04 -10.71
N ILE A 96 4.02 -16.24 -11.17
CA ILE A 96 3.86 -15.32 -12.31
C ILE A 96 4.73 -15.72 -13.52
N GLY A 97 5.33 -16.91 -13.51
CA GLY A 97 6.16 -17.42 -14.59
C GLY A 97 7.54 -16.78 -14.72
N TYR A 98 8.10 -16.24 -13.63
CA TYR A 98 9.41 -15.60 -13.61
C TYR A 98 10.46 -16.44 -12.85
N SER A 99 11.73 -16.29 -13.23
CA SER A 99 12.82 -16.74 -12.37
C SER A 99 12.94 -15.81 -11.16
N GLN A 100 13.44 -16.32 -10.03
CA GLN A 100 13.68 -15.55 -8.81
C GLN A 100 14.52 -14.28 -9.06
N PHE A 101 15.56 -14.39 -9.89
CA PHE A 101 16.42 -13.27 -10.25
C PHE A 101 15.68 -12.16 -11.01
N TYR A 102 14.90 -12.56 -12.02
CA TYR A 102 14.10 -11.61 -12.79
C TYR A 102 13.01 -10.97 -11.95
N PHE A 103 12.29 -11.77 -11.15
CA PHE A 103 11.26 -11.30 -10.23
C PHE A 103 11.78 -10.23 -9.26
N THR A 104 12.95 -10.45 -8.65
CA THR A 104 13.53 -9.49 -7.70
C THR A 104 13.74 -8.12 -8.34
N LYS A 105 14.26 -8.07 -9.58
CA LYS A 105 14.44 -6.82 -10.33
C LYS A 105 13.11 -6.22 -10.77
N PHE A 106 12.21 -7.05 -11.31
CA PHE A 106 10.89 -6.67 -11.74
C PHE A 106 10.10 -6.01 -10.61
N PHE A 107 10.02 -6.67 -9.47
CA PHE A 107 9.23 -6.19 -8.34
C PHE A 107 9.79 -4.87 -7.79
N LYS A 108 11.10 -4.80 -7.53
CA LYS A 108 11.74 -3.57 -7.03
C LYS A 108 11.61 -2.39 -8.01
N ARG A 109 11.77 -2.64 -9.30
CA ARG A 109 11.63 -1.60 -10.34
C ARG A 109 10.21 -1.02 -10.38
N ASN A 110 9.18 -1.85 -10.24
CA ASN A 110 7.79 -1.44 -10.43
C ASN A 110 7.10 -1.00 -9.14
N THR A 111 7.60 -1.39 -7.94
CA THR A 111 7.01 -1.03 -6.64
C THR A 111 7.88 -0.11 -5.79
N GLY A 112 9.14 0.12 -6.18
CA GLY A 112 10.11 0.91 -5.43
C GLY A 112 10.72 0.20 -4.21
N LYS A 113 10.22 -0.96 -3.80
CA LYS A 113 10.71 -1.71 -2.62
C LYS A 113 10.96 -3.18 -2.94
N THR A 114 11.74 -3.86 -2.10
CA THR A 114 11.95 -5.30 -2.26
C THR A 114 10.67 -6.08 -1.90
N PHE A 115 10.51 -7.29 -2.45
CA PHE A 115 9.37 -8.13 -2.11
C PHE A 115 9.30 -8.48 -0.61
N ILE A 116 10.43 -8.75 0.02
CA ILE A 116 10.49 -9.04 1.47
C ILE A 116 10.04 -7.82 2.30
N THR A 117 10.45 -6.62 1.91
CA THR A 117 9.98 -5.39 2.56
C THR A 117 8.47 -5.25 2.40
N PHE A 118 7.96 -5.43 1.20
CA PHE A 118 6.52 -5.38 0.92
C PHE A 118 5.73 -6.41 1.74
N LEU A 119 6.17 -7.67 1.78
CA LEU A 119 5.53 -8.73 2.55
C LEU A 119 5.50 -8.42 4.06
N ASN A 120 6.61 -7.90 4.58
CA ASN A 120 6.68 -7.49 5.99
C ASN A 120 5.75 -6.31 6.28
N ASP A 121 5.73 -5.28 5.42
CA ASP A 121 4.79 -4.15 5.56
C ASP A 121 3.34 -4.65 5.59
N TYR A 122 2.97 -5.53 4.66
CA TYR A 122 1.65 -6.13 4.58
C TYR A 122 1.26 -6.87 5.87
N ARG A 123 2.19 -7.67 6.42
CA ARG A 123 2.00 -8.40 7.69
C ARG A 123 1.83 -7.46 8.87
N ILE A 124 2.63 -6.39 8.93
CA ILE A 124 2.52 -5.37 9.98
C ILE A 124 1.17 -4.63 9.87
N ASP A 125 0.68 -4.33 8.68
CA ASP A 125 -0.64 -3.71 8.52
C ASP A 125 -1.77 -4.64 8.98
N LYS A 126 -1.67 -5.96 8.75
CA LYS A 126 -2.60 -6.95 9.30
C LYS A 126 -2.51 -7.00 10.84
N ALA A 127 -1.31 -6.94 11.41
CA ALA A 127 -1.13 -6.89 12.87
C ALA A 127 -1.76 -5.64 13.48
N LYS A 128 -1.62 -4.47 12.87
CA LYS A 128 -2.25 -3.23 13.32
C LYS A 128 -3.77 -3.38 13.41
N TRP A 129 -4.36 -3.95 12.37
CA TRP A 129 -5.80 -4.20 12.36
C TRP A 129 -6.23 -5.17 13.48
N LEU A 130 -5.52 -6.29 13.66
CA LEU A 130 -5.79 -7.27 14.72
C LEU A 130 -5.60 -6.67 16.12
N LEU A 131 -4.57 -5.86 16.32
CA LEU A 131 -4.34 -5.20 17.60
C LEU A 131 -5.51 -4.32 18.06
N ILE A 132 -6.24 -3.72 17.14
CA ILE A 132 -7.39 -2.84 17.44
C ILE A 132 -8.68 -3.65 17.52
N ASN A 133 -8.86 -4.64 16.64
CA ASN A 133 -10.15 -5.26 16.39
C ASN A 133 -10.30 -6.67 16.99
N SER A 134 -9.26 -7.21 17.66
CA SER A 134 -9.36 -8.49 18.35
C SER A 134 -8.83 -8.41 19.79
N PRO A 135 -9.35 -9.27 20.69
CA PRO A 135 -8.82 -9.41 22.06
C PRO A 135 -7.52 -10.24 22.12
N ASP A 136 -7.03 -10.73 21.01
CA ASP A 136 -5.90 -11.65 20.94
C ASP A 136 -4.64 -11.04 21.56
N THR A 137 -3.82 -11.88 22.17
CA THR A 137 -2.52 -11.44 22.69
C THR A 137 -1.58 -11.08 21.53
N VAL A 138 -0.56 -10.28 21.81
CA VAL A 138 0.46 -9.94 20.80
C VAL A 138 1.12 -11.20 20.23
N SER A 139 1.34 -12.22 21.06
CA SER A 139 1.92 -13.51 20.65
C SER A 139 1.01 -14.27 19.69
N ASP A 140 -0.31 -14.28 19.95
CA ASP A 140 -1.29 -14.89 19.06
C ASP A 140 -1.33 -14.18 17.70
N ILE A 141 -1.30 -12.84 17.71
CA ILE A 141 -1.26 -12.04 16.50
C ILE A 141 -0.01 -12.34 15.68
N ILE A 142 1.17 -12.44 16.30
CA ILE A 142 2.43 -12.79 15.61
C ILE A 142 2.28 -14.14 14.89
N SER A 143 1.69 -15.12 15.57
CA SER A 143 1.45 -16.46 14.99
C SER A 143 0.50 -16.42 13.80
N GLN A 144 -0.49 -15.51 13.82
CA GLN A 144 -1.49 -15.37 12.75
C GLN A 144 -0.96 -14.68 11.50
N ILE A 145 0.02 -13.78 11.63
CA ILE A 145 0.50 -12.97 10.50
C ILE A 145 1.72 -13.56 9.77
N GLY A 146 2.21 -14.73 10.19
CA GLY A 146 3.29 -15.44 9.51
C GLY A 146 4.69 -14.85 9.70
N ILE A 147 4.94 -14.09 10.76
CA ILE A 147 6.28 -13.66 11.16
C ILE A 147 6.85 -14.70 12.13
N GLU A 148 7.95 -15.35 11.73
CA GLU A 148 8.52 -16.50 12.45
C GLU A 148 9.12 -16.14 13.83
N SER A 149 9.43 -14.88 14.10
CA SER A 149 10.16 -14.45 15.29
C SER A 149 9.59 -13.21 15.94
N ASP A 150 9.26 -13.29 17.21
CA ASP A 150 8.80 -12.15 18.03
C ASP A 150 9.77 -10.97 17.94
N LYS A 151 11.08 -11.24 18.04
CA LYS A 151 12.11 -10.22 17.92
C LYS A 151 12.03 -9.47 16.58
N THR A 152 11.80 -10.20 15.49
CA THR A 152 11.62 -9.61 14.17
C THR A 152 10.35 -8.77 14.11
N PHE A 153 9.24 -9.28 14.64
CA PHE A 153 7.98 -8.55 14.71
C PHE A 153 8.11 -7.24 15.48
N TYR A 154 8.60 -7.28 16.71
CA TYR A 154 8.74 -6.06 17.53
C TYR A 154 9.63 -5.02 16.87
N ARG A 155 10.72 -5.44 16.22
CA ARG A 155 11.61 -4.54 15.47
C ARG A 155 10.90 -3.90 14.28
N LEU A 156 10.20 -4.69 13.47
CA LEU A 156 9.46 -4.21 12.28
C LEU A 156 8.31 -3.28 12.69
N PHE A 157 7.54 -3.68 13.71
CA PHE A 157 6.41 -2.89 14.20
C PHE A 157 6.86 -1.54 14.75
N LYS A 158 7.90 -1.54 15.59
CA LYS A 158 8.48 -0.30 16.14
C LYS A 158 9.05 0.60 15.03
N HIS A 159 9.69 -0.01 14.01
CA HIS A 159 10.20 0.76 12.87
C HIS A 159 9.06 1.41 12.08
N SER A 160 7.96 0.71 11.85
CA SER A 160 6.80 1.20 11.11
C SER A 160 5.97 2.23 11.88
N MET A 161 5.76 2.01 13.20
CA MET A 161 4.80 2.78 14.01
C MET A 161 5.45 3.71 15.03
N GLY A 162 6.78 3.68 15.17
CA GLY A 162 7.50 4.48 16.17
C GLY A 162 7.28 4.02 17.63
N MET A 163 6.42 3.02 17.88
CA MET A 163 6.05 2.56 19.21
C MET A 163 5.88 1.04 19.27
N SER A 164 5.76 0.49 20.50
CA SER A 164 5.52 -0.94 20.69
C SER A 164 4.06 -1.32 20.34
N PRO A 165 3.79 -2.61 20.01
CA PRO A 165 2.44 -3.11 19.73
C PRO A 165 1.44 -2.85 20.88
N LEU A 166 1.85 -3.04 22.12
CA LEU A 166 1.00 -2.78 23.29
C LEU A 166 0.64 -1.31 23.43
N LYS A 167 1.61 -0.41 23.29
CA LYS A 167 1.35 1.04 23.31
C LYS A 167 0.45 1.47 22.16
N TYR A 168 0.59 0.83 21.00
CA TYR A 168 -0.27 1.08 19.85
C TYR A 168 -1.72 0.68 20.15
N ARG A 169 -1.93 -0.52 20.73
CA ARG A 169 -3.26 -0.98 21.16
C ARG A 169 -3.89 -0.02 22.18
N GLU A 170 -3.16 0.32 23.25
CA GLU A 170 -3.64 1.25 24.28
C GLU A 170 -4.10 2.59 23.68
N LYS A 171 -3.23 3.19 22.85
CA LYS A 171 -3.53 4.47 22.24
C LYS A 171 -4.77 4.42 21.35
N MET A 172 -4.91 3.40 20.51
CA MET A 172 -6.05 3.27 19.59
C MET A 172 -7.33 2.80 20.27
N SER A 173 -7.26 2.15 21.46
CA SER A 173 -8.45 1.75 22.24
C SER A 173 -9.05 2.90 23.05
N ILE A 174 -8.32 4.00 23.24
CA ILE A 174 -8.81 5.21 23.94
C ILE A 174 -9.56 6.15 22.98
N GLU A 175 -9.32 6.00 21.66
CA GLU A 175 -9.92 6.85 20.62
C GLU A 175 -11.24 6.28 20.06
N VAL A 176 -11.75 5.17 20.63
CA VAL A 176 -13.05 4.55 20.30
C VAL A 176 -14.01 4.63 21.49
#